data_c615a7892ca4a0249128bc63403b2f20
#
_entry.id   c615a7892ca4a0249128bc63403b2f20
#
_cell.length_a   1.000
_cell.length_b   1.000
_cell.length_c   1.000
_cell.angle_alpha   90.00
_cell.angle_beta   90.00
_cell.angle_gamma   90.00
#
_symmetry.space_group_name_H-M   'P 1'
#
loop_
_entity.id
_entity.type
_entity.pdbx_description
1 polymer ?
#
loop_
_entity_poly.entity_id
_entity_poly.type
_entity_poly.pdbx_seq_one_letter_code
_entity_poly.pdbx_strand_id
1 'polypeptide(L)'
;MKIYEIIDEENAMSAGVLLYYEKEKTCIAELPEYLDEWTAPFLFSVYVKKHIFTIPRDISFLWVKERVIPSGRQNIDAILKNHHMKSYDEMKFLEISEGRCSQDSLYIRKIDRLPDYVVERQKHNLVECVPMDEHALLCFFADQTVRKMELAQLTGVEDIEKVLKHEAVYQSAKIGTGGYYVTFNDSIDIP
;
A
#
# COMPACT_ATOMS: atom_id res chain seq x y z
N MET A 1 2.94 10.90 7.69
CA MET A 1 3.32 10.07 6.54
C MET A 1 4.78 10.33 6.21
N LYS A 2 5.55 9.28 5.93
CA LYS A 2 6.90 9.36 5.35
C LYS A 2 6.86 8.89 3.90
N ILE A 3 7.70 9.47 3.07
CA ILE A 3 7.75 9.19 1.63
C ILE A 3 9.15 8.70 1.29
N TYR A 4 9.23 7.55 0.64
CA TYR A 4 10.49 6.99 0.16
C TYR A 4 10.39 6.75 -1.34
N GLU A 5 11.29 7.35 -2.12
CA GLU A 5 11.43 7.00 -3.53
C GLU A 5 12.11 5.64 -3.64
N ILE A 6 11.57 4.77 -4.48
CA ILE A 6 12.18 3.49 -4.85
C ILE A 6 12.99 3.75 -6.12
N ILE A 7 14.28 3.49 -6.06
CA ILE A 7 15.21 3.77 -7.16
C ILE A 7 15.81 2.45 -7.64
N ASP A 8 15.78 2.25 -8.93
CA ASP A 8 16.54 1.20 -9.60
C ASP A 8 17.94 1.76 -9.93
N GLU A 9 18.96 1.25 -9.22
CA GLU A 9 20.33 1.71 -9.34
C GLU A 9 20.94 1.27 -10.69
N GLU A 10 20.58 0.09 -11.19
CA GLU A 10 21.09 -0.45 -12.46
C GLU A 10 20.61 0.37 -13.67
N ASN A 11 19.32 0.72 -13.66
CA ASN A 11 18.71 1.48 -14.75
C ASN A 11 18.71 3.00 -14.49
N ALA A 12 19.23 3.45 -13.35
CA ALA A 12 19.28 4.86 -12.91
C ALA A 12 17.92 5.57 -13.03
N MET A 13 16.82 4.89 -12.65
CA MET A 13 15.47 5.40 -12.79
C MET A 13 14.65 5.24 -11.51
N SER A 14 13.61 6.05 -11.37
CA SER A 14 12.63 5.88 -10.30
C SER A 14 11.70 4.71 -10.62
N ALA A 15 11.62 3.74 -9.72
CA ALA A 15 10.69 2.61 -9.82
C ALA A 15 9.40 2.85 -9.04
N GLY A 16 9.22 4.04 -8.45
CA GLY A 16 8.02 4.42 -7.72
C GLY A 16 8.31 5.10 -6.39
N VAL A 17 7.29 5.18 -5.56
CA VAL A 17 7.40 5.67 -4.18
C VAL A 17 6.68 4.74 -3.23
N LEU A 18 7.23 4.60 -2.03
CA LEU A 18 6.60 3.92 -0.90
C LEU A 18 6.11 4.98 0.09
N LEU A 19 4.81 5.02 0.30
CA LEU A 19 4.15 5.90 1.25
C LEU A 19 3.96 5.13 2.56
N TYR A 20 4.64 5.54 3.61
CA TYR A 20 4.49 4.93 4.94
C TYR A 20 3.62 5.78 5.85
N TYR A 21 2.50 5.22 6.26
CA TYR A 21 1.56 5.81 7.19
C TYR A 21 1.88 5.32 8.61
N GLU A 22 2.60 6.14 9.37
CA GLU A 22 3.20 5.76 10.66
C GLU A 22 2.17 5.39 11.74
N LYS A 23 1.00 6.04 11.73
CA LYS A 23 -0.08 5.76 12.71
C LYS A 23 -0.71 4.40 12.48
N GLU A 24 -0.99 4.10 11.24
CA GLU A 24 -1.63 2.86 10.77
C GLU A 24 -0.62 1.73 10.59
N LYS A 25 0.69 2.03 10.65
CA LYS A 25 1.81 1.11 10.39
C LYS A 25 1.64 0.34 9.07
N THR A 26 1.22 1.03 8.05
CA THR A 26 0.97 0.44 6.74
C THR A 26 1.66 1.21 5.62
N CYS A 27 1.89 0.54 4.50
CA CYS A 27 2.53 1.09 3.32
C CYS A 27 1.61 1.00 2.11
N ILE A 28 1.71 2.00 1.24
CA ILE A 28 1.14 1.97 -0.11
C ILE A 28 2.28 2.30 -1.08
N ALA A 29 2.51 1.47 -2.08
CA ALA A 29 3.44 1.79 -3.14
C ALA A 29 2.68 2.37 -4.33
N GLU A 30 3.20 3.48 -4.85
CA GLU A 30 2.69 4.18 -6.03
C GLU A 30 3.74 4.14 -7.12
N LEU A 31 3.37 3.60 -8.27
CA LEU A 31 4.28 3.39 -9.39
C LEU A 31 3.97 4.37 -10.53
N PRO A 32 4.98 4.86 -11.24
CA PRO A 32 4.76 5.68 -12.41
C PRO A 32 4.29 4.82 -13.60
N GLU A 33 3.46 5.42 -14.47
CA GLU A 33 2.80 4.71 -15.58
C GLU A 33 3.76 4.32 -16.73
N TYR A 34 4.99 4.83 -16.72
CA TYR A 34 5.99 4.43 -17.71
C TYR A 34 6.63 3.06 -17.44
N LEU A 35 6.39 2.48 -16.26
CA LEU A 35 6.87 1.13 -15.96
C LEU A 35 6.04 0.08 -16.69
N ASP A 36 6.72 -0.96 -17.10
CA ASP A 36 6.14 -2.19 -17.62
C ASP A 36 6.41 -3.38 -16.69
N GLU A 37 5.94 -4.56 -17.06
CA GLU A 37 6.10 -5.78 -16.26
C GLU A 37 7.57 -6.22 -16.07
N TRP A 38 8.51 -5.69 -16.86
CA TRP A 38 9.94 -6.03 -16.83
C TRP A 38 10.76 -5.02 -16.03
N THR A 39 10.33 -3.77 -15.99
CA THR A 39 11.01 -2.67 -15.30
C THR A 39 10.46 -2.39 -13.90
N ALA A 40 9.26 -2.90 -13.61
CA ALA A 40 8.68 -2.79 -12.27
C ALA A 40 9.36 -3.72 -11.26
N PRO A 41 9.40 -3.36 -9.96
CA PRO A 41 9.82 -4.29 -8.90
C PRO A 41 9.05 -5.62 -9.01
N PHE A 42 9.75 -6.74 -8.86
CA PHE A 42 9.21 -8.08 -9.18
C PHE A 42 7.82 -8.35 -8.57
N LEU A 43 7.61 -8.04 -7.29
CA LEU A 43 6.32 -8.21 -6.62
C LEU A 43 5.19 -7.34 -7.21
N PHE A 44 5.53 -6.25 -7.86
CA PHE A 44 4.58 -5.30 -8.42
C PHE A 44 4.30 -5.55 -9.90
N SER A 45 5.12 -6.35 -10.58
CA SER A 45 5.05 -6.59 -12.02
C SER A 45 3.67 -7.10 -12.49
N VAL A 46 3.03 -7.98 -11.70
CA VAL A 46 1.68 -8.50 -11.99
C VAL A 46 0.62 -7.41 -12.00
N TYR A 47 0.77 -6.40 -11.14
CA TYR A 47 -0.13 -5.25 -11.06
C TYR A 47 0.09 -4.31 -12.25
N VAL A 48 1.35 -3.99 -12.53
CA VAL A 48 1.73 -3.14 -13.68
C VAL A 48 1.26 -3.74 -14.99
N LYS A 49 1.39 -5.05 -15.18
CA LYS A 49 0.85 -5.78 -16.33
C LYS A 49 -0.68 -5.59 -16.51
N LYS A 50 -1.40 -5.39 -15.42
CA LYS A 50 -2.85 -5.10 -15.40
C LYS A 50 -3.15 -3.61 -15.42
N HIS A 51 -2.14 -2.74 -15.64
CA HIS A 51 -2.26 -1.28 -15.55
C HIS A 51 -2.74 -0.79 -14.16
N ILE A 52 -2.38 -1.49 -13.10
CA ILE A 52 -2.62 -1.10 -11.72
C ILE A 52 -1.31 -0.56 -11.15
N PHE A 53 -1.25 0.75 -10.93
CA PHE A 53 -0.04 1.45 -10.49
C PHE A 53 -0.07 1.87 -9.02
N THR A 54 -1.21 1.75 -8.37
CA THR A 54 -1.36 1.84 -6.91
C THR A 54 -1.39 0.43 -6.35
N ILE A 55 -0.38 0.06 -5.59
CA ILE A 55 -0.21 -1.32 -5.10
C ILE A 55 -0.94 -1.49 -3.76
N PRO A 56 -1.75 -2.55 -3.61
CA PRO A 56 -2.45 -2.84 -2.36
C PRO A 56 -1.52 -2.85 -1.13
N ARG A 57 -2.06 -2.47 0.03
CA ARG A 57 -1.27 -2.31 1.27
C ARG A 57 -0.53 -3.57 1.70
N ASP A 58 -1.15 -4.73 1.56
CA ASP A 58 -0.59 -6.03 1.93
C ASP A 58 0.62 -6.38 1.07
N ILE A 59 0.53 -6.17 -0.23
CA ILE A 59 1.62 -6.39 -1.19
C ILE A 59 2.73 -5.34 -1.03
N SER A 60 2.36 -4.09 -0.81
CA SER A 60 3.32 -3.02 -0.52
C SER A 60 4.12 -3.33 0.76
N PHE A 61 3.45 -3.82 1.79
CA PHE A 61 4.12 -4.20 3.03
C PHE A 61 4.88 -5.52 2.92
N LEU A 62 4.43 -6.46 2.08
CA LEU A 62 5.18 -7.67 1.74
C LEU A 62 6.52 -7.31 1.09
N TRP A 63 6.54 -6.37 0.15
CA TRP A 63 7.77 -5.87 -0.46
C TRP A 63 8.76 -5.33 0.58
N VAL A 64 8.28 -4.62 1.60
CA VAL A 64 9.11 -4.17 2.74
C VAL A 64 9.66 -5.36 3.50
N LYS A 65 8.80 -6.35 3.84
CA LYS A 65 9.21 -7.53 4.62
C LYS A 65 10.28 -8.38 3.93
N GLU A 66 10.24 -8.47 2.61
CA GLU A 66 11.24 -9.22 1.85
C GLU A 66 12.62 -8.56 1.83
N ARG A 67 12.69 -7.26 2.15
CA ARG A 67 13.94 -6.47 2.16
C ARG A 67 14.58 -6.31 3.52
N VAL A 68 13.91 -6.78 4.57
CA VAL A 68 14.38 -6.60 5.94
C VAL A 68 14.68 -7.94 6.61
N ILE A 69 15.46 -7.88 7.67
CA ILE A 69 15.78 -9.06 8.47
C ILE A 69 14.49 -9.57 9.14
N PRO A 70 14.11 -10.85 8.95
CA PRO A 70 12.89 -11.38 9.57
C PRO A 70 12.95 -11.35 11.11
N SER A 71 11.82 -11.03 11.74
CA SER A 71 11.70 -11.00 13.21
C SER A 71 11.96 -12.34 13.88
N GLY A 72 11.72 -13.45 13.18
CA GLY A 72 11.96 -14.82 13.69
C GLY A 72 13.42 -15.31 13.60
N ARG A 73 14.36 -14.46 13.18
CA ARG A 73 15.77 -14.84 13.08
C ARG A 73 16.37 -15.12 14.47
N GLN A 74 17.10 -16.24 14.65
CA GLN A 74 17.64 -16.68 15.94
C GLN A 74 18.48 -15.63 16.68
N ASN A 75 19.21 -14.77 15.96
CA ASN A 75 20.05 -13.74 16.55
C ASN A 75 19.43 -12.34 16.50
N ILE A 76 18.11 -12.24 16.39
CA ILE A 76 17.43 -10.94 16.23
C ILE A 76 17.71 -10.00 17.41
N ASP A 77 17.74 -10.50 18.64
CA ASP A 77 18.01 -9.70 19.85
C ASP A 77 19.40 -9.04 19.80
N ALA A 78 20.40 -9.77 19.32
CA ALA A 78 21.75 -9.22 19.15
C ALA A 78 21.78 -8.13 18.07
N ILE A 79 21.04 -8.31 16.98
CA ILE A 79 20.90 -7.33 15.91
C ILE A 79 20.20 -6.07 16.41
N LEU A 80 19.07 -6.23 17.14
CA LEU A 80 18.36 -5.10 17.74
C LEU A 80 19.26 -4.29 18.66
N LYS A 81 20.04 -4.97 19.51
CA LYS A 81 20.99 -4.33 20.43
C LYS A 81 22.08 -3.55 19.67
N ASN A 82 22.64 -4.14 18.62
CA ASN A 82 23.67 -3.48 17.80
C ASN A 82 23.16 -2.22 17.11
N HIS A 83 21.88 -2.20 16.73
CA HIS A 83 21.22 -1.04 16.12
C HIS A 83 20.53 -0.13 17.14
N HIS A 84 20.73 -0.33 18.45
CA HIS A 84 20.11 0.42 19.54
C HIS A 84 18.56 0.46 19.46
N MET A 85 17.95 -0.60 18.94
CA MET A 85 16.51 -0.73 18.81
C MET A 85 15.93 -1.43 20.04
N LYS A 86 14.82 -0.90 20.57
CA LYS A 86 14.11 -1.49 21.73
C LYS A 86 13.17 -2.63 21.35
N SER A 87 12.68 -2.61 20.12
CA SER A 87 11.76 -3.59 19.56
C SER A 87 11.97 -3.70 18.07
N TYR A 88 11.51 -4.81 17.50
CA TYR A 88 11.52 -5.02 16.07
C TYR A 88 10.58 -4.04 15.37
N ASP A 89 11.03 -3.48 14.24
CA ASP A 89 10.29 -2.53 13.42
C ASP A 89 10.81 -2.63 11.97
N GLU A 90 9.97 -3.13 11.07
CA GLU A 90 10.31 -3.37 9.67
C GLU A 90 10.79 -2.09 8.99
N MET A 91 10.10 -0.97 9.23
CA MET A 91 10.43 0.29 8.57
C MET A 91 11.77 0.86 9.03
N LYS A 92 12.13 0.66 10.31
CA LYS A 92 13.45 1.05 10.79
C LYS A 92 14.56 0.21 10.16
N PHE A 93 14.34 -1.11 10.01
CA PHE A 93 15.28 -1.96 9.30
C PHE A 93 15.39 -1.58 7.83
N LEU A 94 14.28 -1.24 7.19
CA LEU A 94 14.27 -0.77 5.81
C LEU A 94 15.05 0.55 5.68
N GLU A 95 14.89 1.50 6.61
CA GLU A 95 15.66 2.75 6.65
C GLU A 95 17.17 2.49 6.85
N ILE A 96 17.53 1.57 7.75
CA ILE A 96 18.94 1.23 8.04
C ILE A 96 19.63 0.60 6.82
N SER A 97 18.93 -0.30 6.12
CA SER A 97 19.46 -0.97 4.92
C SER A 97 19.30 -0.13 3.64
N GLU A 98 18.68 1.06 3.75
CA GLU A 98 18.24 1.84 2.58
C GLU A 98 17.37 1.00 1.64
N GLY A 99 16.65 0.00 2.16
CA GLY A 99 15.86 -0.93 1.37
C GLY A 99 16.66 -1.87 0.47
N ARG A 100 17.99 -1.88 0.57
CA ARG A 100 18.85 -2.76 -0.23
C ARG A 100 18.73 -4.21 0.19
N CYS A 101 18.65 -5.09 -0.78
CA CYS A 101 18.69 -6.54 -0.58
C CYS A 101 19.57 -7.20 -1.65
N SER A 102 19.83 -8.49 -1.49
CA SER A 102 20.68 -9.25 -2.45
C SER A 102 19.94 -9.73 -3.70
N GLN A 103 18.66 -9.45 -3.83
CA GLN A 103 17.81 -10.00 -4.88
C GLN A 103 17.69 -9.10 -6.11
N ASP A 104 17.91 -7.80 -5.93
CA ASP A 104 17.79 -6.81 -6.99
C ASP A 104 18.67 -5.56 -6.70
N SER A 105 18.65 -4.60 -7.64
CA SER A 105 19.38 -3.33 -7.59
C SER A 105 18.57 -2.18 -6.96
N LEU A 106 17.40 -2.48 -6.36
CA LEU A 106 16.54 -1.45 -5.82
C LEU A 106 17.02 -0.96 -4.44
N TYR A 107 16.87 0.33 -4.21
CA TYR A 107 17.04 0.94 -2.90
C TYR A 107 16.00 2.04 -2.68
N ILE A 108 15.89 2.52 -1.44
CA ILE A 108 14.99 3.62 -1.10
C ILE A 108 15.77 4.87 -0.73
N ARG A 109 15.18 6.02 -1.05
CA ARG A 109 15.65 7.33 -0.63
C ARG A 109 14.48 8.13 -0.07
N LYS A 110 14.62 8.64 1.16
CA LYS A 110 13.60 9.52 1.73
C LYS A 110 13.51 10.81 0.93
N ILE A 111 12.28 11.22 0.62
CA ILE A 111 11.97 12.47 -0.07
C ILE A 111 10.91 13.27 0.71
N ASP A 112 10.88 14.59 0.50
CA ASP A 112 9.98 15.47 1.23
C ASP A 112 8.73 15.88 0.45
N ARG A 113 8.68 15.52 -0.84
CA ARG A 113 7.55 15.85 -1.72
C ARG A 113 7.08 14.64 -2.48
N LEU A 114 5.76 14.54 -2.66
CA LEU A 114 5.15 13.56 -3.54
C LEU A 114 5.48 13.89 -5.00
N PRO A 115 5.79 12.90 -5.84
CA PRO A 115 5.80 13.06 -7.29
C PRO A 115 4.44 13.49 -7.83
N ASP A 116 4.42 14.25 -8.92
CA ASP A 116 3.20 14.81 -9.50
C ASP A 116 2.16 13.73 -9.86
N TYR A 117 2.59 12.58 -10.37
CA TYR A 117 1.69 11.48 -10.70
C TYR A 117 0.95 10.92 -9.48
N VAL A 118 1.60 10.93 -8.30
CA VAL A 118 0.95 10.51 -7.05
C VAL A 118 -0.06 11.57 -6.60
N VAL A 119 0.31 12.85 -6.67
CA VAL A 119 -0.59 13.96 -6.32
C VAL A 119 -1.85 13.94 -7.19
N GLU A 120 -1.69 13.71 -8.50
CA GLU A 120 -2.84 13.60 -9.42
C GLU A 120 -3.72 12.40 -9.07
N ARG A 121 -3.12 11.24 -8.79
CA ARG A 121 -3.87 10.03 -8.43
C ARG A 121 -4.62 10.18 -7.11
N GLN A 122 -4.01 10.81 -6.11
CA GLN A 122 -4.64 11.06 -4.80
C GLN A 122 -5.86 11.99 -4.86
N LYS A 123 -6.06 12.75 -5.94
CA LYS A 123 -7.30 13.50 -6.15
C LYS A 123 -8.52 12.59 -6.25
N HIS A 124 -8.32 11.35 -6.65
CA HIS A 124 -9.37 10.33 -6.75
C HIS A 124 -9.46 9.44 -5.50
N ASN A 125 -8.73 9.75 -4.43
CA ASN A 125 -8.84 9.01 -3.20
C ASN A 125 -10.13 9.36 -2.45
N LEU A 126 -10.64 8.38 -1.70
CA LEU A 126 -11.82 8.52 -0.86
C LEU A 126 -11.57 9.46 0.31
N VAL A 127 -12.52 10.34 0.57
CA VAL A 127 -12.54 11.22 1.76
C VAL A 127 -13.64 10.85 2.72
N GLU A 128 -14.74 10.22 2.23
CA GLU A 128 -15.83 9.71 3.04
C GLU A 128 -16.51 8.55 2.33
N CYS A 129 -16.99 7.55 3.07
CA CYS A 129 -17.90 6.53 2.56
C CYS A 129 -19.04 6.30 3.55
N VAL A 130 -20.27 6.20 3.04
CA VAL A 130 -21.47 6.01 3.82
C VAL A 130 -22.21 4.77 3.33
N PRO A 131 -22.40 3.75 4.19
CA PRO A 131 -23.26 2.62 3.86
C PRO A 131 -24.70 3.07 3.60
N MET A 132 -25.29 2.55 2.52
CA MET A 132 -26.67 2.80 2.11
C MET A 132 -27.46 1.49 2.13
N ASP A 133 -28.78 1.57 1.95
CA ASP A 133 -29.60 0.38 1.75
C ASP A 133 -29.12 -0.44 0.53
N GLU A 134 -29.51 -1.72 0.48
CA GLU A 134 -29.22 -2.65 -0.62
C GLU A 134 -27.72 -2.91 -0.86
N HIS A 135 -26.87 -2.85 0.18
CA HIS A 135 -25.43 -3.06 0.11
C HIS A 135 -24.72 -2.14 -0.91
N ALA A 136 -25.13 -0.88 -0.95
CA ALA A 136 -24.45 0.16 -1.71
C ALA A 136 -23.67 1.10 -0.81
N LEU A 137 -22.56 1.63 -1.28
CA LEU A 137 -21.78 2.67 -0.61
C LEU A 137 -21.91 3.98 -1.38
N LEU A 138 -22.18 5.07 -0.65
CA LEU A 138 -22.02 6.41 -1.21
C LEU A 138 -20.59 6.88 -0.89
N CYS A 139 -19.80 7.02 -1.95
CA CYS A 139 -18.37 7.34 -1.89
C CYS A 139 -18.14 8.79 -2.30
N PHE A 140 -17.44 9.54 -1.45
CA PHE A 140 -17.00 10.91 -1.71
C PHE A 140 -15.50 10.90 -1.95
N PHE A 141 -15.05 11.59 -3.02
CA PHE A 141 -13.65 11.62 -3.43
C PHE A 141 -13.03 13.01 -3.21
N ALA A 142 -11.70 13.06 -3.13
CA ALA A 142 -10.97 14.30 -2.86
C ALA A 142 -11.15 15.35 -3.98
N ASP A 143 -11.45 14.92 -5.21
CA ASP A 143 -11.83 15.78 -6.34
C ASP A 143 -13.27 16.32 -6.29
N GLN A 144 -13.97 16.13 -5.16
CA GLN A 144 -15.37 16.51 -4.92
C GLN A 144 -16.38 15.70 -5.72
N THR A 145 -15.99 14.66 -6.43
CA THR A 145 -16.94 13.75 -7.07
C THR A 145 -17.61 12.85 -6.03
N VAL A 146 -18.84 12.46 -6.32
CA VAL A 146 -19.63 11.54 -5.48
C VAL A 146 -20.13 10.41 -6.36
N ARG A 147 -19.93 9.16 -5.90
CA ARG A 147 -20.38 7.97 -6.63
C ARG A 147 -21.09 7.00 -5.71
N LYS A 148 -22.17 6.41 -6.22
CA LYS A 148 -22.79 5.23 -5.60
C LYS A 148 -22.10 3.99 -6.13
N MET A 149 -21.61 3.13 -5.23
CA MET A 149 -20.99 1.85 -5.54
C MET A 149 -21.89 0.73 -5.04
N GLU A 150 -22.35 -0.12 -5.94
CA GLU A 150 -23.15 -1.30 -5.57
C GLU A 150 -22.21 -2.49 -5.40
N LEU A 151 -22.06 -2.97 -4.15
CA LEU A 151 -21.09 -4.01 -3.81
C LEU A 151 -21.36 -5.34 -4.52
N ALA A 152 -22.63 -5.64 -4.83
CA ALA A 152 -23.02 -6.84 -5.56
C ALA A 152 -22.49 -6.89 -7.01
N GLN A 153 -22.10 -5.75 -7.58
CA GLN A 153 -21.55 -5.67 -8.94
C GLN A 153 -20.03 -5.84 -8.97
N LEU A 154 -19.37 -5.83 -7.82
CA LEU A 154 -17.92 -5.98 -7.74
C LEU A 154 -17.53 -7.44 -8.03
N THR A 155 -16.70 -7.62 -9.04
CA THR A 155 -16.15 -8.92 -9.41
C THR A 155 -14.68 -8.99 -9.09
N GLY A 156 -14.20 -10.18 -8.66
CA GLY A 156 -12.78 -10.39 -8.38
C GLY A 156 -12.26 -9.80 -7.07
N VAL A 157 -13.16 -9.33 -6.20
CA VAL A 157 -12.81 -8.89 -4.84
C VAL A 157 -12.94 -10.11 -3.91
N GLU A 158 -11.82 -10.47 -3.29
CA GLU A 158 -11.78 -11.56 -2.31
C GLU A 158 -12.67 -11.20 -1.11
N ASP A 159 -13.41 -12.20 -0.61
CA ASP A 159 -14.29 -12.08 0.55
C ASP A 159 -15.50 -11.11 0.43
N ILE A 160 -15.78 -10.53 -0.75
CA ILE A 160 -16.95 -9.66 -0.95
C ILE A 160 -18.26 -10.34 -0.51
N GLU A 161 -18.35 -11.65 -0.70
CA GLU A 161 -19.52 -12.41 -0.27
C GLU A 161 -19.73 -12.38 1.25
N LYS A 162 -18.67 -12.27 2.04
CA LYS A 162 -18.77 -12.14 3.51
C LYS A 162 -19.39 -10.81 3.88
N VAL A 163 -19.03 -9.74 3.17
CA VAL A 163 -19.61 -8.41 3.35
C VAL A 163 -21.11 -8.43 3.01
N LEU A 164 -21.47 -9.04 1.87
CA LEU A 164 -22.87 -9.10 1.41
C LEU A 164 -23.77 -9.99 2.28
N LYS A 165 -23.22 -11.03 2.92
CA LYS A 165 -24.00 -11.98 3.76
C LYS A 165 -24.20 -11.50 5.20
N HIS A 166 -23.39 -10.57 5.68
CA HIS A 166 -23.37 -10.16 7.08
C HIS A 166 -23.55 -8.65 7.24
N GLU A 167 -24.76 -8.21 7.57
CA GLU A 167 -25.10 -6.80 7.74
C GLU A 167 -24.13 -6.05 8.69
N ALA A 168 -23.75 -6.66 9.81
CA ALA A 168 -22.80 -6.06 10.75
C ALA A 168 -21.40 -5.84 10.13
N VAL A 169 -20.97 -6.70 9.20
CA VAL A 169 -19.73 -6.51 8.47
C VAL A 169 -19.89 -5.36 7.47
N TYR A 170 -20.97 -5.35 6.73
CA TYR A 170 -21.27 -4.27 5.78
C TYR A 170 -21.33 -2.89 6.47
N GLN A 171 -22.02 -2.78 7.60
CA GLN A 171 -22.12 -1.53 8.36
C GLN A 171 -20.80 -1.08 9.00
N SER A 172 -19.79 -1.94 9.04
CA SER A 172 -18.44 -1.59 9.52
C SER A 172 -17.59 -0.86 8.47
N ALA A 173 -18.16 -0.56 7.29
CA ALA A 173 -17.47 0.15 6.22
C ALA A 173 -16.81 1.44 6.70
N LYS A 174 -15.52 1.58 6.45
CA LYS A 174 -14.77 2.81 6.70
C LYS A 174 -13.68 3.00 5.67
N ILE A 175 -13.24 4.24 5.54
CA ILE A 175 -12.12 4.56 4.66
C ILE A 175 -10.84 3.96 5.23
N GLY A 176 -10.11 3.26 4.38
CA GLY A 176 -8.79 2.77 4.68
C GLY A 176 -7.72 3.87 4.61
N THR A 177 -6.50 3.49 4.86
CA THR A 177 -5.35 4.38 4.95
C THR A 177 -5.20 5.26 3.71
N GLY A 178 -5.11 6.55 3.92
CA GLY A 178 -4.91 7.52 2.84
C GLY A 178 -6.06 7.63 1.83
N GLY A 179 -7.21 7.00 2.08
CA GLY A 179 -8.34 7.02 1.16
C GLY A 179 -8.20 6.08 -0.04
N TYR A 180 -7.28 5.13 0.01
CA TYR A 180 -6.99 4.22 -1.11
C TYR A 180 -7.98 3.08 -1.27
N TYR A 181 -8.75 2.77 -0.24
CA TYR A 181 -9.68 1.64 -0.22
C TYR A 181 -10.77 1.86 0.83
N VAL A 182 -11.86 1.11 0.72
CA VAL A 182 -12.83 0.92 1.80
C VAL A 182 -12.48 -0.38 2.52
N THR A 183 -12.46 -0.38 3.84
CA THR A 183 -12.21 -1.58 4.64
C THR A 183 -13.43 -1.94 5.48
N PHE A 184 -13.67 -3.25 5.62
CA PHE A 184 -14.71 -3.83 6.45
C PHE A 184 -14.05 -4.70 7.53
N ASN A 185 -14.39 -4.45 8.80
CA ASN A 185 -13.79 -5.13 9.97
C ASN A 185 -12.25 -5.11 9.97
N ASP A 186 -11.61 -4.09 9.39
CA ASP A 186 -10.16 -3.93 9.26
C ASP A 186 -9.42 -5.05 8.48
N SER A 187 -10.16 -5.93 7.81
CA SER A 187 -9.58 -7.14 7.18
C SER A 187 -9.99 -7.36 5.74
N ILE A 188 -11.13 -6.84 5.29
CA ILE A 188 -11.62 -6.98 3.92
C ILE A 188 -11.52 -5.62 3.26
N ASP A 189 -10.65 -5.50 2.27
CA ASP A 189 -10.39 -4.25 1.56
C ASP A 189 -10.98 -4.28 0.15
N ILE A 190 -11.62 -3.18 -0.21
CA ILE A 190 -12.10 -2.90 -1.58
C ILE A 190 -11.33 -1.68 -2.07
N PRO A 191 -10.43 -1.85 -3.06
CA PRO A 191 -9.61 -0.77 -3.60
C PRO A 191 -10.42 0.24 -4.41
#